data_afca25639cc0ff926ea6e377f1e75582
#
_entry.id   afca25639cc0ff926ea6e377f1e75582
#
_cell.length_a   1.000
_cell.length_b   1.000
_cell.length_c   1.000
_cell.angle_alpha   90.00
_cell.angle_beta   90.00
_cell.angle_gamma   90.00
#
_symmetry.space_group_name_H-M   'P 1'
#
loop_
_entity.id
_entity.type
_entity.pdbx_description
1 polymer ?
#
loop_
_entity_poly.entity_id
_entity_poly.type
_entity_poly.pdbx_seq_one_letter_code
_entity_poly.pdbx_strand_id
1 'polypeptide(L)'
;MAQDLAGKKILITGGSRGIGLAIAKRAAADGAMVAIAAKTTDPHPTLPGTIYTAADEIREAGGVALPIQCDLRDEKQIESAVAQTVAEFGGLDIIINNDSAINLTPTLATPAKRFDLMFSVNVRATFLASQAAIPHLKESAAAGRNPHILTMSPPLSMSAKWFKPHLAYTMAKYG
;
A
#
# COMPACT_ATOMS: atom_id res chain seq x y z
N MET A 1 9.04 16.78 -18.11
CA MET A 1 7.69 16.31 -17.75
C MET A 1 7.24 17.15 -16.57
N ALA A 2 5.98 17.60 -16.51
CA ALA A 2 5.48 18.34 -15.36
C ALA A 2 5.59 17.45 -14.11
N GLN A 3 6.11 17.98 -13.01
CA GLN A 3 6.17 17.27 -11.73
C GLN A 3 4.83 17.46 -11.00
N ASP A 4 3.80 16.75 -11.45
CA ASP A 4 2.42 16.95 -10.97
C ASP A 4 2.24 16.51 -9.49
N LEU A 5 3.21 15.77 -8.92
CA LEU A 5 3.22 15.34 -7.53
C LEU A 5 4.26 16.08 -6.68
N ALA A 6 4.81 17.20 -7.17
CA ALA A 6 5.85 17.95 -6.46
C ALA A 6 5.42 18.29 -5.02
N GLY A 7 6.24 17.85 -4.04
CA GLY A 7 6.00 18.05 -2.61
C GLY A 7 4.80 17.30 -2.02
N LYS A 8 4.15 16.38 -2.75
CA LYS A 8 3.14 15.49 -2.18
C LYS A 8 3.77 14.47 -1.24
N LYS A 9 3.09 14.19 -0.16
CA LYS A 9 3.49 13.28 0.91
C LYS A 9 2.66 12.03 0.80
N ILE A 10 3.30 10.92 0.41
CA ILE A 10 2.63 9.67 0.04
C ILE A 10 3.05 8.54 0.97
N LEU A 11 2.09 7.78 1.50
CA LEU A 11 2.31 6.49 2.13
C LEU A 11 1.78 5.39 1.21
N ILE A 12 2.62 4.43 0.86
CA ILE A 12 2.23 3.26 0.07
C ILE A 12 2.45 1.96 0.84
N THR A 13 1.42 1.13 0.93
CA THR A 13 1.53 -0.21 1.51
C THR A 13 1.99 -1.22 0.45
N GLY A 14 2.86 -2.16 0.84
CA GLY A 14 3.40 -3.15 -0.09
C GLY A 14 4.32 -2.58 -1.18
N GLY A 15 5.02 -1.47 -0.87
CA GLY A 15 5.87 -0.76 -1.83
C GLY A 15 7.28 -1.34 -2.02
N SER A 16 7.62 -2.48 -1.40
CA SER A 16 8.97 -3.04 -1.46
C SER A 16 9.31 -3.73 -2.80
N ARG A 17 8.33 -4.00 -3.65
CA ARG A 17 8.49 -4.69 -4.94
C ARG A 17 7.28 -4.51 -5.86
N GLY A 18 7.39 -5.04 -7.10
CA GLY A 18 6.27 -5.16 -8.04
C GLY A 18 5.56 -3.84 -8.32
N ILE A 19 4.22 -3.88 -8.33
CA ILE A 19 3.37 -2.73 -8.66
C ILE A 19 3.59 -1.59 -7.66
N GLY A 20 3.64 -1.90 -6.36
CA GLY A 20 3.85 -0.88 -5.33
C GLY A 20 5.19 -0.14 -5.49
N LEU A 21 6.28 -0.84 -5.77
CA LEU A 21 7.58 -0.22 -6.04
C LEU A 21 7.55 0.63 -7.33
N ALA A 22 6.90 0.14 -8.39
CA ALA A 22 6.79 0.90 -9.64
C ALA A 22 6.01 2.21 -9.44
N ILE A 23 4.92 2.17 -8.66
CA ILE A 23 4.16 3.37 -8.28
C ILE A 23 5.02 4.31 -7.44
N ALA A 24 5.72 3.79 -6.42
CA ALA A 24 6.57 4.58 -5.54
C ALA A 24 7.68 5.30 -6.33
N LYS A 25 8.37 4.58 -7.21
CA LYS A 25 9.42 5.16 -8.10
C LYS A 25 8.86 6.24 -9.02
N ARG A 26 7.69 5.99 -9.62
CA ARG A 26 7.06 6.98 -10.51
C ARG A 26 6.62 8.22 -9.73
N ALA A 27 5.97 8.05 -8.59
CA ALA A 27 5.55 9.17 -7.76
C ALA A 27 6.75 10.02 -7.28
N ALA A 28 7.84 9.38 -6.88
CA ALA A 28 9.07 10.07 -6.49
C ALA A 28 9.70 10.81 -7.67
N ALA A 29 9.71 10.23 -8.88
CA ALA A 29 10.19 10.91 -10.10
C ALA A 29 9.32 12.13 -10.48
N ASP A 30 8.04 12.11 -10.11
CA ASP A 30 7.13 13.26 -10.27
C ASP A 30 7.19 14.24 -9.08
N GLY A 31 8.19 14.08 -8.18
CA GLY A 31 8.53 15.03 -7.10
C GLY A 31 7.84 14.76 -5.76
N ALA A 32 7.20 13.61 -5.57
CA ALA A 32 6.63 13.24 -4.27
C ALA A 32 7.68 12.73 -3.27
N MET A 33 7.41 12.90 -1.97
CA MET A 33 8.07 12.20 -0.88
C MET A 33 7.28 10.91 -0.60
N VAL A 34 7.93 9.74 -0.61
CA VAL A 34 7.25 8.44 -0.56
C VAL A 34 7.70 7.62 0.63
N ALA A 35 6.78 7.33 1.55
CA ALA A 35 6.97 6.33 2.60
C ALA A 35 6.51 4.96 2.08
N ILE A 36 7.36 3.94 2.25
CA ILE A 36 7.13 2.58 1.81
C ILE A 36 6.92 1.70 3.03
N ALA A 37 5.67 1.30 3.28
CA ALA A 37 5.31 0.42 4.40
C ALA A 37 5.17 -1.03 3.92
N ALA A 38 6.02 -1.93 4.40
CA ALA A 38 5.91 -3.37 4.18
C ALA A 38 6.70 -4.14 5.25
N LYS A 39 6.43 -5.45 5.37
CA LYS A 39 7.09 -6.26 6.41
C LYS A 39 8.47 -6.78 6.02
N THR A 40 8.83 -6.76 4.73
CA THR A 40 10.06 -7.40 4.24
C THR A 40 11.26 -6.48 4.47
N THR A 41 12.07 -6.80 5.48
CA THR A 41 13.32 -6.11 5.85
C THR A 41 14.55 -6.83 5.36
N ASP A 42 14.48 -8.16 5.25
CA ASP A 42 15.59 -9.02 4.88
C ASP A 42 15.39 -9.60 3.48
N PRO A 43 16.47 -9.85 2.73
CA PRO A 43 16.39 -10.51 1.45
C PRO A 43 15.69 -11.87 1.53
N HIS A 44 14.77 -12.12 0.61
CA HIS A 44 14.08 -13.41 0.50
C HIS A 44 14.69 -14.24 -0.63
N PRO A 45 14.90 -15.57 -0.46
CA PRO A 45 15.57 -16.40 -1.48
C PRO A 45 14.92 -16.37 -2.87
N THR A 46 13.61 -16.17 -2.95
CA THR A 46 12.84 -16.23 -4.20
C THR A 46 12.10 -14.95 -4.57
N LEU A 47 12.07 -13.96 -3.67
CA LEU A 47 11.36 -12.70 -3.91
C LEU A 47 12.34 -11.53 -3.82
N PRO A 48 12.51 -10.75 -4.89
CA PRO A 48 13.46 -9.63 -4.89
C PRO A 48 12.96 -8.48 -4.02
N GLY A 49 13.92 -7.74 -3.46
CA GLY A 49 13.70 -6.45 -2.82
C GLY A 49 13.20 -6.51 -1.37
N THR A 50 13.61 -5.50 -0.64
CA THR A 50 13.16 -5.16 0.72
C THR A 50 12.66 -3.72 0.73
N ILE A 51 12.12 -3.25 1.87
CA ILE A 51 11.79 -1.83 2.02
C ILE A 51 13.02 -0.94 1.88
N TYR A 52 14.19 -1.43 2.29
CA TYR A 52 15.44 -0.69 2.23
C TYR A 52 15.95 -0.57 0.79
N THR A 53 16.04 -1.70 0.06
CA THR A 53 16.47 -1.66 -1.36
C THR A 53 15.52 -0.81 -2.21
N ALA A 54 14.20 -0.86 -1.93
CA ALA A 54 13.23 -0.02 -2.62
C ALA A 54 13.42 1.48 -2.34
N ALA A 55 13.71 1.83 -1.07
CA ALA A 55 14.01 3.21 -0.70
C ALA A 55 15.33 3.70 -1.34
N ASP A 56 16.36 2.84 -1.37
CA ASP A 56 17.65 3.18 -1.95
C ASP A 56 17.54 3.40 -3.48
N GLU A 57 16.79 2.55 -4.20
CA GLU A 57 16.52 2.75 -5.62
C GLU A 57 15.86 4.11 -5.92
N ILE A 58 14.95 4.57 -5.04
CA ILE A 58 14.30 5.87 -5.19
C ILE A 58 15.29 7.01 -4.89
N ARG A 59 16.11 6.88 -3.85
CA ARG A 59 17.09 7.89 -3.45
C ARG A 59 18.22 8.04 -4.48
N GLU A 60 18.71 6.93 -5.01
CA GLU A 60 19.72 6.91 -6.09
C GLU A 60 19.21 7.60 -7.37
N ALA A 61 17.91 7.54 -7.62
CA ALA A 61 17.26 8.29 -8.69
C ALA A 61 16.96 9.76 -8.35
N GLY A 62 17.42 10.26 -7.19
CA GLY A 62 17.23 11.64 -6.73
C GLY A 62 15.89 11.91 -6.03
N GLY A 63 15.12 10.88 -5.70
CA GLY A 63 13.85 11.00 -4.99
C GLY A 63 13.99 10.95 -3.48
N VAL A 64 12.89 11.20 -2.77
CA VAL A 64 12.79 11.11 -1.30
C VAL A 64 11.99 9.86 -0.92
N ALA A 65 12.59 8.97 -0.14
CA ALA A 65 11.93 7.74 0.30
C ALA A 65 12.17 7.45 1.78
N LEU A 66 11.14 6.97 2.48
CA LEU A 66 11.17 6.53 3.87
C LEU A 66 10.76 5.05 3.95
N PRO A 67 11.68 4.12 4.26
CA PRO A 67 11.30 2.73 4.49
C PRO A 67 10.71 2.56 5.90
N ILE A 68 9.55 1.92 6.02
CA ILE A 68 8.87 1.66 7.28
C ILE A 68 8.54 0.16 7.36
N GLN A 69 9.07 -0.51 8.38
CA GLN A 69 8.66 -1.90 8.64
C GLN A 69 7.24 -1.92 9.19
N CYS A 70 6.35 -2.63 8.52
CA CYS A 70 4.94 -2.73 8.90
C CYS A 70 4.34 -4.06 8.46
N ASP A 71 3.86 -4.85 9.43
CA ASP A 71 2.94 -5.96 9.14
C ASP A 71 1.50 -5.42 9.18
N LEU A 72 0.85 -5.38 8.04
CA LEU A 72 -0.51 -4.84 7.90
C LEU A 72 -1.61 -5.65 8.62
N ARG A 73 -1.28 -6.78 9.21
CA ARG A 73 -2.19 -7.53 10.08
C ARG A 73 -2.22 -6.96 11.50
N ASP A 74 -1.22 -6.17 11.85
CA ASP A 74 -1.07 -5.52 13.16
C ASP A 74 -1.52 -4.06 13.10
N GLU A 75 -2.59 -3.75 13.81
CA GLU A 75 -3.19 -2.41 13.85
C GLU A 75 -2.23 -1.35 14.37
N LYS A 76 -1.46 -1.66 15.43
CA LYS A 76 -0.50 -0.71 16.01
C LYS A 76 0.65 -0.39 15.04
N GLN A 77 1.06 -1.36 14.22
CA GLN A 77 2.08 -1.12 13.20
C GLN A 77 1.53 -0.26 12.06
N ILE A 78 0.26 -0.41 11.70
CA ILE A 78 -0.41 0.47 10.72
C ILE A 78 -0.46 1.91 11.24
N GLU A 79 -0.95 2.11 12.46
CA GLU A 79 -0.98 3.43 13.11
C GLU A 79 0.42 4.06 13.19
N SER A 80 1.41 3.26 13.59
CA SER A 80 2.81 3.69 13.66
C SER A 80 3.36 4.08 12.29
N ALA A 81 3.03 3.36 11.22
CA ALA A 81 3.48 3.69 9.87
C ALA A 81 2.92 5.03 9.38
N VAL A 82 1.65 5.32 9.66
CA VAL A 82 1.05 6.63 9.38
C VAL A 82 1.74 7.72 10.20
N ALA A 83 1.92 7.50 11.51
CA ALA A 83 2.54 8.48 12.40
C ALA A 83 4.00 8.78 12.00
N GLN A 84 4.79 7.76 11.65
CA GLN A 84 6.17 7.95 11.15
C GLN A 84 6.20 8.75 9.84
N THR A 85 5.29 8.47 8.92
CA THR A 85 5.18 9.22 7.67
C THR A 85 4.88 10.69 7.92
N VAL A 86 3.92 10.97 8.81
CA VAL A 86 3.53 12.33 9.18
C VAL A 86 4.67 13.08 9.89
N ALA A 87 5.37 12.41 10.80
CA ALA A 87 6.49 13.00 11.53
C ALA A 87 7.66 13.36 10.59
N GLU A 88 8.02 12.46 9.66
CA GLU A 88 9.14 12.66 8.75
C GLU A 88 8.85 13.70 7.66
N PHE A 89 7.65 13.65 7.06
CA PHE A 89 7.30 14.51 5.93
C PHE A 89 6.52 15.77 6.36
N GLY A 90 6.15 15.90 7.63
CA GLY A 90 5.34 17.01 8.12
C GLY A 90 3.88 16.95 7.64
N GLY A 91 3.31 15.75 7.43
CA GLY A 91 1.92 15.52 7.03
C GLY A 91 1.74 14.33 6.07
N LEU A 92 0.50 14.16 5.59
CA LEU A 92 0.14 13.10 4.64
C LEU A 92 -0.88 13.64 3.64
N ASP A 93 -0.61 13.49 2.36
CA ASP A 93 -1.52 13.92 1.27
C ASP A 93 -2.19 12.74 0.59
N ILE A 94 -1.50 11.61 0.44
CA ILE A 94 -2.02 10.47 -0.31
C ILE A 94 -1.66 9.17 0.44
N ILE A 95 -2.66 8.30 0.62
CA ILE A 95 -2.40 6.91 1.01
C ILE A 95 -2.76 5.99 -0.13
N ILE A 96 -1.86 5.02 -0.42
CA ILE A 96 -2.05 4.01 -1.46
C ILE A 96 -2.10 2.64 -0.81
N ASN A 97 -3.29 2.08 -0.70
CA ASN A 97 -3.54 0.71 -0.23
C ASN A 97 -3.26 -0.25 -1.39
N ASN A 98 -2.00 -0.69 -1.51
CA ASN A 98 -1.55 -1.56 -2.60
C ASN A 98 -1.22 -2.98 -2.12
N ASP A 99 -0.85 -3.18 -0.85
CA ASP A 99 -0.51 -4.53 -0.37
C ASP A 99 -1.69 -5.49 -0.52
N SER A 100 -1.40 -6.75 -0.84
CA SER A 100 -2.43 -7.75 -1.09
C SER A 100 -1.94 -9.15 -0.76
N ALA A 101 -2.80 -9.90 -0.09
CA ALA A 101 -2.67 -11.35 0.02
C ALA A 101 -3.54 -12.00 -1.06
N ILE A 102 -2.97 -12.97 -1.77
CA ILE A 102 -3.65 -13.70 -2.84
C ILE A 102 -3.61 -15.21 -2.61
N ASN A 103 -4.74 -15.86 -2.84
CA ASN A 103 -4.84 -17.30 -2.93
C ASN A 103 -5.94 -17.66 -3.94
N LEU A 104 -5.54 -18.16 -5.11
CA LEU A 104 -6.43 -18.45 -6.23
C LEU A 104 -6.84 -19.93 -6.24
N THR A 105 -7.54 -20.35 -5.18
CA THR A 105 -8.06 -21.71 -5.04
C THR A 105 -9.58 -21.74 -5.08
N PRO A 106 -10.19 -22.83 -5.61
CA PRO A 106 -11.64 -23.02 -5.55
C PRO A 106 -12.13 -23.12 -4.10
N THR A 107 -13.40 -22.88 -3.86
CA THR A 107 -14.03 -22.84 -2.53
C THR A 107 -13.68 -24.06 -1.67
N LEU A 108 -13.82 -25.26 -2.22
CA LEU A 108 -13.56 -26.52 -1.49
C LEU A 108 -12.06 -26.73 -1.15
N ALA A 109 -11.15 -26.09 -1.87
CA ALA A 109 -9.70 -26.21 -1.68
C ALA A 109 -9.08 -25.02 -0.95
N THR A 110 -9.88 -24.02 -0.54
CA THR A 110 -9.38 -22.85 0.17
C THR A 110 -9.28 -23.12 1.67
N PRO A 111 -8.08 -23.23 2.26
CA PRO A 111 -7.95 -23.39 3.70
C PRO A 111 -8.41 -22.14 4.45
N ALA A 112 -9.07 -22.28 5.61
CA ALA A 112 -9.54 -21.17 6.43
C ALA A 112 -8.43 -20.14 6.72
N LYS A 113 -7.21 -20.58 7.05
CA LYS A 113 -6.06 -19.69 7.27
C LYS A 113 -5.72 -18.79 6.07
N ARG A 114 -6.01 -19.24 4.84
CA ARG A 114 -5.80 -18.43 3.63
C ARG A 114 -6.92 -17.43 3.42
N PHE A 115 -8.15 -17.84 3.72
CA PHE A 115 -9.29 -16.93 3.77
C PHE A 115 -9.04 -15.80 4.76
N ASP A 116 -8.70 -16.14 6.03
CA ASP A 116 -8.43 -15.17 7.08
C ASP A 116 -7.28 -14.22 6.70
N LEU A 117 -6.20 -14.76 6.10
CA LEU A 117 -5.10 -13.92 5.63
C LEU A 117 -5.54 -12.92 4.57
N MET A 118 -6.32 -13.35 3.57
CA MET A 118 -6.81 -12.45 2.53
C MET A 118 -7.70 -11.35 3.10
N PHE A 119 -8.61 -11.68 4.01
CA PHE A 119 -9.47 -10.68 4.65
C PHE A 119 -8.70 -9.75 5.58
N SER A 120 -7.74 -10.25 6.34
CA SER A 120 -6.92 -9.40 7.23
C SER A 120 -6.09 -8.39 6.45
N VAL A 121 -5.52 -8.77 5.29
CA VAL A 121 -4.68 -7.87 4.49
C VAL A 121 -5.50 -7.02 3.51
N ASN A 122 -6.40 -7.62 2.73
CA ASN A 122 -7.07 -6.90 1.65
C ASN A 122 -8.23 -6.02 2.15
N VAL A 123 -8.93 -6.43 3.23
CA VAL A 123 -10.12 -5.73 3.75
C VAL A 123 -9.78 -4.96 5.02
N ARG A 124 -9.42 -5.68 6.10
CA ARG A 124 -9.20 -5.07 7.41
C ARG A 124 -8.06 -4.04 7.37
N ALA A 125 -6.91 -4.40 6.79
CA ALA A 125 -5.78 -3.48 6.75
C ALA A 125 -6.05 -2.25 5.88
N THR A 126 -6.74 -2.39 4.75
CA THR A 126 -7.17 -1.26 3.91
C THR A 126 -8.07 -0.30 4.69
N PHE A 127 -9.02 -0.84 5.46
CA PHE A 127 -9.89 -0.02 6.31
C PHE A 127 -9.10 0.71 7.39
N LEU A 128 -8.28 -0.01 8.17
CA LEU A 128 -7.52 0.57 9.28
C LEU A 128 -6.48 1.60 8.82
N ALA A 129 -5.77 1.33 7.72
CA ALA A 129 -4.81 2.27 7.16
C ALA A 129 -5.49 3.55 6.67
N SER A 130 -6.65 3.40 6.02
CA SER A 130 -7.46 4.56 5.62
C SER A 130 -7.98 5.33 6.84
N GLN A 131 -8.48 4.62 7.87
CA GLN A 131 -8.97 5.23 9.12
C GLN A 131 -7.86 6.03 9.81
N ALA A 132 -6.66 5.47 9.96
CA ALA A 132 -5.52 6.15 10.57
C ALA A 132 -5.05 7.38 9.74
N ALA A 133 -5.17 7.31 8.41
CA ALA A 133 -4.77 8.40 7.51
C ALA A 133 -5.76 9.58 7.49
N ILE A 134 -7.06 9.34 7.67
CA ILE A 134 -8.12 10.34 7.49
C ILE A 134 -7.90 11.65 8.28
N PRO A 135 -7.49 11.66 9.57
CA PRO A 135 -7.23 12.91 10.28
C PRO A 135 -6.21 13.81 9.54
N HIS A 136 -5.10 13.23 9.09
CA HIS A 136 -4.02 13.92 8.40
C HIS A 136 -4.40 14.34 6.98
N LEU A 137 -5.23 13.53 6.29
CA LEU A 137 -5.79 13.89 5.00
C LEU A 137 -6.77 15.07 5.11
N LYS A 138 -7.53 15.19 6.21
CA LYS A 138 -8.36 16.37 6.48
C LYS A 138 -7.52 17.64 6.69
N GLU A 139 -6.39 17.54 7.39
CA GLU A 139 -5.44 18.64 7.53
C GLU A 139 -4.85 19.05 6.18
N SER A 140 -4.48 18.08 5.35
CA SER A 140 -4.03 18.30 3.98
C SER A 140 -5.09 19.00 3.13
N ALA A 141 -6.37 18.59 3.24
CA ALA A 141 -7.49 19.24 2.54
C ALA A 141 -7.67 20.70 2.99
N ALA A 142 -7.61 20.96 4.30
CA ALA A 142 -7.70 22.31 4.84
C ALA A 142 -6.56 23.22 4.35
N ALA A 143 -5.39 22.63 4.08
CA ALA A 143 -4.26 23.32 3.47
C ALA A 143 -4.33 23.43 1.92
N GLY A 144 -5.44 23.04 1.31
CA GLY A 144 -5.65 23.13 -0.16
C GLY A 144 -4.83 22.12 -0.98
N ARG A 145 -4.34 21.02 -0.38
CA ARG A 145 -3.39 20.10 -1.01
C ARG A 145 -4.02 18.92 -1.77
N ASN A 146 -5.36 18.88 -1.91
CA ASN A 146 -6.09 17.86 -2.66
C ASN A 146 -5.68 16.41 -2.27
N PRO A 147 -6.03 15.94 -1.06
CA PRO A 147 -5.65 14.61 -0.58
C PRO A 147 -6.47 13.48 -1.21
N HIS A 148 -5.88 12.27 -1.24
CA HIS A 148 -6.51 11.09 -1.83
C HIS A 148 -6.27 9.83 -1.02
N ILE A 149 -7.26 8.92 -1.06
CA ILE A 149 -7.11 7.50 -0.69
C ILE A 149 -7.26 6.69 -1.98
N LEU A 150 -6.20 6.00 -2.38
CA LEU A 150 -6.20 5.11 -3.53
C LEU A 150 -6.15 3.66 -3.05
N THR A 151 -7.10 2.83 -3.49
CA THR A 151 -7.09 1.39 -3.21
C THR A 151 -6.94 0.61 -4.51
N MET A 152 -5.96 -0.31 -4.54
CA MET A 152 -5.70 -1.14 -5.71
C MET A 152 -6.71 -2.27 -5.80
N SER A 153 -7.63 -2.15 -6.74
CA SER A 153 -8.64 -3.17 -7.05
C SER A 153 -8.19 -4.06 -8.22
N PRO A 154 -8.80 -5.25 -8.39
CA PRO A 154 -8.70 -5.98 -9.64
C PRO A 154 -9.47 -5.24 -10.75
N PRO A 155 -9.31 -5.66 -12.02
CA PRO A 155 -10.16 -5.15 -13.09
C PRO A 155 -11.65 -5.30 -12.73
N LEU A 156 -12.41 -4.21 -12.84
CA LEU A 156 -13.83 -4.18 -12.51
C LEU A 156 -14.63 -4.96 -13.57
N SER A 157 -14.96 -6.21 -13.25
CA SER A 157 -15.76 -7.07 -14.12
C SER A 157 -16.68 -7.95 -13.28
N MET A 158 -17.98 -7.86 -13.52
CA MET A 158 -19.03 -8.69 -12.87
C MET A 158 -19.26 -10.03 -13.60
N SER A 159 -18.38 -10.42 -14.53
CA SER A 159 -18.49 -11.71 -15.22
C SER A 159 -18.23 -12.88 -14.26
N ALA A 160 -19.15 -13.86 -14.22
CA ALA A 160 -19.07 -15.04 -13.37
C ALA A 160 -17.76 -15.85 -13.54
N LYS A 161 -17.09 -15.76 -14.68
CA LYS A 161 -15.78 -16.43 -14.91
C LYS A 161 -14.69 -15.98 -13.96
N TRP A 162 -14.78 -14.76 -13.42
CA TRP A 162 -13.81 -14.23 -12.46
C TRP A 162 -14.16 -14.58 -11.01
N PHE A 163 -15.43 -14.79 -10.71
CA PHE A 163 -15.88 -15.09 -9.34
C PHE A 163 -15.83 -16.59 -9.04
N LYS A 164 -16.31 -17.43 -9.96
CA LYS A 164 -16.47 -18.87 -9.76
C LYS A 164 -15.19 -19.59 -9.30
N PRO A 165 -14.01 -19.39 -9.93
CA PRO A 165 -12.83 -20.17 -9.58
C PRO A 165 -12.10 -19.68 -8.31
N HIS A 166 -12.39 -18.47 -7.79
CA HIS A 166 -11.62 -17.83 -6.73
C HIS A 166 -12.47 -17.05 -5.74
N LEU A 167 -13.54 -17.69 -5.23
CA LEU A 167 -14.57 -17.01 -4.42
C LEU A 167 -13.98 -16.23 -3.25
N ALA A 168 -13.11 -16.84 -2.45
CA ALA A 168 -12.52 -16.19 -1.26
C ALA A 168 -11.72 -14.93 -1.61
N TYR A 169 -10.90 -14.99 -2.67
CA TYR A 169 -10.15 -13.82 -3.15
C TYR A 169 -11.08 -12.74 -3.71
N THR A 170 -12.11 -13.15 -4.45
CA THR A 170 -13.13 -12.23 -4.98
C THR A 170 -13.85 -11.50 -3.85
N MET A 171 -14.30 -12.21 -2.81
CA MET A 171 -14.92 -11.59 -1.63
C MET A 171 -14.00 -10.57 -0.97
N ALA A 172 -12.70 -10.90 -0.83
CA ALA A 172 -11.72 -10.00 -0.20
C ALA A 172 -11.34 -8.78 -1.07
N LYS A 173 -11.67 -8.78 -2.36
CA LYS A 173 -11.36 -7.67 -3.28
C LYS A 173 -12.57 -6.83 -3.68
N TYR A 174 -13.78 -7.38 -3.55
CA TYR A 174 -15.05 -6.69 -3.88
C TYR A 174 -15.89 -6.38 -2.63
N GLY A 175 -15.51 -6.89 -1.46
CA GLY A 175 -16.20 -6.73 -0.18
C GLY A 175 -15.79 -5.53 0.64
#